data_975ed2ac6d2c9387633c80ecc9d91fb0
#
_entry.id   975ed2ac6d2c9387633c80ecc9d91fb0
#
_cell.length_a   1.000
_cell.length_b   1.000
_cell.length_c   1.000
_cell.angle_alpha   90.00
_cell.angle_beta   90.00
_cell.angle_gamma   90.00
#
_symmetry.space_group_name_H-M   'P 1'
#
loop_
_entity.id
_entity.type
_entity.pdbx_description
1 polymer ?
#
loop_
_entity_poly.entity_id
_entity_poly.type
_entity_poly.pdbx_seq_one_letter_code
_entity_poly.pdbx_strand_id
1 'polypeptide(L)'
;MDLNRTSTMPEYDYRKLLRCTLIITGLSVAAVAICYFWVDRPVALFVYHHQINKFRIFRWLTYPPPELQNWSALVLTILMVRRAWRPFLPWQNLLLVAFLSLIVADTFRISLGDVFGRYWPETWTHDNPSLIGTGTYGFHLFQRGDDIGSFPSGHACRILGFATVWWVAMPRNRTVHVMVIVLCAPMLVSLVAMNYHFVSDVIAGSVLGGIVATYAAHLARTA
;
A
#
# COMPACT_ATOMS: atom_id res chain seq x y z
N MET A 1 18.92 -46.07 -9.54
CA MET A 1 17.77 -45.19 -9.27
C MET A 1 18.28 -44.07 -8.36
N ASP A 2 18.63 -42.96 -8.95
CA ASP A 2 19.48 -41.92 -8.33
C ASP A 2 18.58 -40.96 -7.52
N LEU A 3 18.55 -41.16 -6.19
CA LEU A 3 17.71 -40.40 -5.24
C LEU A 3 18.35 -39.04 -4.83
N ASN A 4 19.35 -38.57 -5.55
CA ASN A 4 20.14 -37.39 -5.18
C ASN A 4 19.93 -36.16 -6.10
N ARG A 5 18.76 -35.99 -6.69
CA ARG A 5 18.35 -34.68 -7.23
C ARG A 5 17.66 -33.86 -6.14
N THR A 6 18.42 -33.39 -5.19
CA THR A 6 18.04 -32.17 -4.49
C THR A 6 18.00 -31.07 -5.56
N SER A 7 16.80 -30.75 -6.04
CA SER A 7 16.57 -29.55 -6.81
C SER A 7 16.87 -28.38 -5.88
N THR A 8 18.13 -27.93 -5.88
CA THR A 8 18.49 -26.67 -5.28
C THR A 8 17.66 -25.61 -5.96
N MET A 9 16.64 -25.11 -5.26
CA MET A 9 15.93 -23.91 -5.68
C MET A 9 16.99 -22.84 -5.91
N PRO A 10 16.91 -22.08 -7.01
CA PRO A 10 17.91 -21.05 -7.28
C PRO A 10 17.99 -20.13 -6.08
N GLU A 11 19.20 -20.07 -5.49
CA GLU A 11 19.50 -19.16 -4.38
C GLU A 11 19.05 -17.75 -4.80
N TYR A 12 18.01 -17.25 -4.12
CA TYR A 12 17.43 -15.99 -4.52
C TYR A 12 18.45 -14.89 -4.30
N ASP A 13 18.79 -14.13 -5.35
CA ASP A 13 19.79 -13.08 -5.27
C ASP A 13 19.24 -11.86 -4.49
N TYR A 14 19.31 -11.96 -3.15
CA TYR A 14 18.94 -10.87 -2.23
C TYR A 14 19.70 -9.56 -2.51
N ARG A 15 20.89 -9.64 -3.08
CA ARG A 15 21.66 -8.44 -3.48
C ARG A 15 20.94 -7.71 -4.63
N LYS A 16 20.40 -8.47 -5.59
CA LYS A 16 19.60 -7.89 -6.68
C LYS A 16 18.32 -7.28 -6.15
N LEU A 17 17.61 -7.98 -5.26
CA LEU A 17 16.39 -7.46 -4.62
C LEU A 17 16.68 -6.16 -3.87
N LEU A 18 17.75 -6.11 -3.06
CA LEU A 18 18.14 -4.93 -2.32
C LEU A 18 18.50 -3.76 -3.26
N ARG A 19 19.28 -4.01 -4.33
CA ARG A 19 19.58 -2.98 -5.34
C ARG A 19 18.32 -2.42 -5.98
N CYS A 20 17.38 -3.28 -6.39
CA CYS A 20 16.11 -2.84 -6.94
C CYS A 20 15.31 -2.02 -5.92
N THR A 21 15.25 -2.44 -4.66
CA THR A 21 14.60 -1.70 -3.57
C THR A 21 15.21 -0.31 -3.40
N LEU A 22 16.53 -0.20 -3.34
CA LEU A 22 17.22 1.10 -3.20
C LEU A 22 16.93 2.03 -4.39
N ILE A 23 16.94 1.50 -5.61
CA ILE A 23 16.62 2.27 -6.82
C ILE A 23 15.17 2.74 -6.78
N ILE A 24 14.21 1.84 -6.51
CA ILE A 24 12.78 2.17 -6.44
C ILE A 24 12.52 3.19 -5.34
N THR A 25 13.14 3.04 -4.16
CA THR A 25 13.03 4.00 -3.07
C THR A 25 13.58 5.37 -3.47
N GLY A 26 14.77 5.43 -4.09
CA GLY A 26 15.36 6.67 -4.59
C GLY A 26 14.48 7.37 -5.64
N LEU A 27 13.93 6.61 -6.59
CA LEU A 27 12.99 7.13 -7.58
C LEU A 27 11.68 7.60 -6.94
N SER A 28 11.19 6.88 -5.94
CA SER A 28 10.00 7.28 -5.18
C SER A 28 10.23 8.59 -4.43
N VAL A 29 11.36 8.74 -3.76
CA VAL A 29 11.71 10.01 -3.06
C VAL A 29 11.77 11.16 -4.05
N ALA A 30 12.40 10.99 -5.21
CA ALA A 30 12.44 12.01 -6.25
C ALA A 30 11.03 12.34 -6.77
N ALA A 31 10.20 11.33 -7.05
CA ALA A 31 8.81 11.52 -7.50
C ALA A 31 7.96 12.23 -6.44
N VAL A 32 8.10 11.86 -5.15
CA VAL A 32 7.42 12.52 -4.03
C VAL A 32 7.82 13.99 -3.95
N ALA A 33 9.12 14.30 -4.09
CA ALA A 33 9.61 15.69 -4.07
C ALA A 33 9.03 16.49 -5.25
N ILE A 34 9.05 15.92 -6.47
CA ILE A 34 8.45 16.55 -7.65
C ILE A 34 6.97 16.80 -7.42
N CYS A 35 6.23 15.79 -6.96
CA CYS A 35 4.79 15.95 -6.71
C CYS A 35 4.51 16.99 -5.61
N TYR A 36 5.28 16.99 -4.54
CA TYR A 36 5.15 17.93 -3.45
C TYR A 36 5.26 19.39 -3.92
N PHE A 37 6.25 19.72 -4.75
CA PHE A 37 6.47 21.09 -5.18
C PHE A 37 5.56 21.53 -6.33
N TRP A 38 5.19 20.64 -7.25
CA TRP A 38 4.52 21.05 -8.49
C TRP A 38 3.15 20.41 -8.76
N VAL A 39 2.82 19.26 -8.15
CA VAL A 39 1.63 18.48 -8.54
C VAL A 39 0.55 18.47 -7.46
N ASP A 40 0.92 18.26 -6.20
CA ASP A 40 -0.04 18.00 -5.12
C ASP A 40 -1.06 19.13 -4.93
N ARG A 41 -0.59 20.38 -4.82
CA ARG A 41 -1.48 21.54 -4.61
C ARG A 41 -2.37 21.81 -5.81
N PRO A 42 -1.85 21.92 -7.05
CA PRO A 42 -2.69 22.13 -8.22
C PRO A 42 -3.75 21.04 -8.40
N VAL A 43 -3.38 19.76 -8.21
CA VAL A 43 -4.32 18.65 -8.35
C VAL A 43 -5.40 18.69 -7.27
N ALA A 44 -5.04 18.90 -6.01
CA ALA A 44 -6.03 18.98 -4.92
C ALA A 44 -7.02 20.14 -5.14
N LEU A 45 -6.54 21.30 -5.53
CA LEU A 45 -7.38 22.45 -5.84
C LEU A 45 -8.25 22.20 -7.07
N PHE A 46 -7.71 21.57 -8.12
CA PHE A 46 -8.48 21.18 -9.31
C PHE A 46 -9.64 20.25 -8.96
N VAL A 47 -9.37 19.20 -8.17
CA VAL A 47 -10.40 18.25 -7.69
C VAL A 47 -11.48 18.99 -6.92
N TYR A 48 -11.11 19.89 -6.04
CA TYR A 48 -12.05 20.67 -5.22
C TYR A 48 -12.90 21.61 -6.08
N HIS A 49 -12.29 22.44 -6.93
CA HIS A 49 -13.01 23.42 -7.76
C HIS A 49 -13.97 22.75 -8.76
N HIS A 50 -13.61 21.59 -9.30
CA HIS A 50 -14.49 20.84 -10.21
C HIS A 50 -15.42 19.87 -9.48
N GLN A 51 -15.40 19.85 -8.14
CA GLN A 51 -16.27 19.02 -7.29
C GLN A 51 -16.18 17.52 -7.62
N ILE A 52 -15.01 17.03 -8.07
CA ILE A 52 -14.79 15.64 -8.44
C ILE A 52 -15.00 14.71 -7.25
N ASN A 53 -14.66 15.16 -6.05
CA ASN A 53 -14.86 14.46 -4.78
C ASN A 53 -16.34 14.19 -4.43
N LYS A 54 -17.29 14.79 -5.15
CA LYS A 54 -18.73 14.52 -4.96
C LYS A 54 -19.23 13.28 -5.70
N PHE A 55 -18.45 12.72 -6.64
CA PHE A 55 -18.86 11.52 -7.36
C PHE A 55 -18.75 10.28 -6.47
N ARG A 56 -19.87 9.67 -6.15
CA ARG A 56 -20.00 8.52 -5.25
C ARG A 56 -19.15 7.31 -5.66
N ILE A 57 -18.90 7.12 -6.95
CA ILE A 57 -18.12 6.00 -7.47
C ILE A 57 -16.70 6.01 -6.90
N PHE A 58 -16.04 7.18 -6.84
CA PHE A 58 -14.69 7.28 -6.28
C PHE A 58 -14.68 6.89 -4.80
N ARG A 59 -15.68 7.30 -4.03
CA ARG A 59 -15.81 6.93 -2.62
C ARG A 59 -15.93 5.41 -2.44
N TRP A 60 -16.73 4.73 -3.25
CA TRP A 60 -16.87 3.28 -3.16
C TRP A 60 -15.59 2.53 -3.46
N LEU A 61 -14.82 3.04 -4.43
CA LEU A 61 -13.53 2.45 -4.79
C LEU A 61 -12.48 2.57 -3.68
N THR A 62 -12.65 3.45 -2.70
CA THR A 62 -11.70 3.58 -1.57
C THR A 62 -11.99 2.63 -0.39
N TYR A 63 -13.12 1.91 -0.38
CA TYR A 63 -13.47 1.03 0.73
C TYR A 63 -12.65 -0.27 0.84
N PRO A 64 -12.20 -0.92 -0.24
CA PRO A 64 -11.54 -2.22 -0.12
C PRO A 64 -10.33 -2.27 0.82
N PRO A 65 -9.40 -1.30 0.85
CA PRO A 65 -8.23 -1.37 1.72
C PRO A 65 -8.54 -1.39 3.23
N PRO A 66 -9.40 -0.50 3.79
CA PRO A 66 -9.79 -0.59 5.20
C PRO A 66 -10.59 -1.86 5.50
N GLU A 67 -11.45 -2.32 4.59
CA GLU A 67 -12.18 -3.56 4.79
C GLU A 67 -11.27 -4.78 4.85
N LEU A 68 -10.27 -4.88 3.96
CA LEU A 68 -9.26 -5.94 4.04
C LEU A 68 -8.54 -5.93 5.41
N GLN A 69 -8.24 -4.76 5.94
CA GLN A 69 -7.62 -4.65 7.26
C GLN A 69 -8.58 -5.06 8.38
N ASN A 70 -9.82 -4.61 8.36
CA ASN A 70 -10.83 -4.94 9.36
C ASN A 70 -11.06 -6.46 9.45
N TRP A 71 -11.10 -7.14 8.30
CA TRP A 71 -11.28 -8.59 8.22
C TRP A 71 -10.01 -9.39 8.44
N SER A 72 -8.82 -8.75 8.48
CA SER A 72 -7.54 -9.45 8.55
C SER A 72 -7.42 -10.37 9.77
N ALA A 73 -7.79 -9.90 10.95
CA ALA A 73 -7.71 -10.69 12.18
C ALA A 73 -8.58 -11.96 12.12
N LEU A 74 -9.81 -11.82 11.63
CA LEU A 74 -10.72 -12.96 11.47
C LEU A 74 -10.19 -13.98 10.45
N VAL A 75 -9.77 -13.51 9.28
CA VAL A 75 -9.23 -14.39 8.22
C VAL A 75 -7.96 -15.11 8.69
N LEU A 76 -7.04 -14.41 9.34
CA LEU A 76 -5.83 -15.00 9.90
C LEU A 76 -6.16 -16.03 10.97
N THR A 77 -7.11 -15.74 11.86
CA THR A 77 -7.56 -16.71 12.89
C THR A 77 -8.13 -17.97 12.25
N ILE A 78 -9.01 -17.82 11.25
CA ILE A 78 -9.58 -18.97 10.53
C ILE A 78 -8.48 -19.80 9.86
N LEU A 79 -7.51 -19.15 9.22
CA LEU A 79 -6.38 -19.85 8.59
C LEU A 79 -5.53 -20.59 9.64
N MET A 80 -5.24 -19.99 10.80
CA MET A 80 -4.48 -20.63 11.87
C MET A 80 -5.19 -21.83 12.47
N VAL A 81 -6.49 -21.70 12.77
CA VAL A 81 -7.32 -22.80 13.26
C VAL A 81 -7.31 -23.94 12.24
N ARG A 82 -7.53 -23.64 10.96
CA ARG A 82 -7.48 -24.64 9.89
C ARG A 82 -6.11 -25.31 9.79
N ARG A 83 -5.02 -24.56 9.96
CA ARG A 83 -3.64 -25.09 9.93
C ARG A 83 -3.37 -26.11 11.02
N ALA A 84 -3.99 -25.96 12.19
CA ALA A 84 -3.88 -26.93 13.26
C ALA A 84 -4.45 -28.30 12.90
N TRP A 85 -5.39 -28.39 11.95
CA TRP A 85 -6.06 -29.62 11.54
C TRP A 85 -5.51 -30.20 10.21
N ARG A 86 -5.07 -29.35 9.30
CA ARG A 86 -4.59 -29.75 7.95
C ARG A 86 -3.52 -28.79 7.43
N PRO A 87 -2.56 -29.27 6.63
CA PRO A 87 -1.61 -28.40 5.95
C PRO A 87 -2.32 -27.41 5.03
N PHE A 88 -1.72 -26.25 4.83
CA PHE A 88 -2.26 -25.24 3.92
C PHE A 88 -2.23 -25.70 2.46
N LEU A 89 -3.25 -25.31 1.73
CA LEU A 89 -3.22 -25.29 0.27
C LEU A 89 -2.36 -24.11 -0.21
N PRO A 90 -1.75 -24.17 -1.41
CA PRO A 90 -0.87 -23.12 -1.91
C PRO A 90 -1.51 -21.70 -1.86
N TRP A 91 -2.78 -21.58 -2.25
CA TRP A 91 -3.48 -20.30 -2.21
C TRP A 91 -3.72 -19.77 -0.78
N GLN A 92 -3.82 -20.66 0.22
CA GLN A 92 -3.98 -20.27 1.63
C GLN A 92 -2.67 -19.74 2.21
N ASN A 93 -1.53 -20.29 1.82
CA ASN A 93 -0.23 -19.72 2.14
C ASN A 93 -0.09 -18.32 1.56
N LEU A 94 -0.48 -18.12 0.30
CA LEU A 94 -0.44 -16.81 -0.33
C LEU A 94 -1.39 -15.83 0.37
N LEU A 95 -2.58 -16.26 0.74
CA LEU A 95 -3.55 -15.43 1.46
C LEU A 95 -3.01 -15.02 2.85
N LEU A 96 -2.41 -15.97 3.58
CA LEU A 96 -1.73 -15.69 4.85
C LEU A 96 -0.65 -14.63 4.67
N VAL A 97 0.24 -14.83 3.72
CA VAL A 97 1.35 -13.90 3.44
C VAL A 97 0.82 -12.53 3.01
N ALA A 98 -0.24 -12.47 2.22
CA ALA A 98 -0.84 -11.22 1.76
C ALA A 98 -1.43 -10.41 2.93
N PHE A 99 -2.16 -11.05 3.86
CA PHE A 99 -2.68 -10.36 5.04
C PHE A 99 -1.58 -9.95 6.02
N LEU A 100 -0.58 -10.80 6.25
CA LEU A 100 0.58 -10.42 7.09
C LEU A 100 1.35 -9.26 6.48
N SER A 101 1.56 -9.27 5.16
CA SER A 101 2.22 -8.19 4.44
C SER A 101 1.45 -6.87 4.56
N LEU A 102 0.12 -6.90 4.42
CA LEU A 102 -0.75 -5.74 4.61
C LEU A 102 -0.55 -5.14 6.02
N ILE A 103 -0.60 -5.98 7.07
CA ILE A 103 -0.46 -5.53 8.47
C ILE A 103 0.93 -4.93 8.70
N VAL A 104 1.98 -5.60 8.26
CA VAL A 104 3.36 -5.11 8.41
C VAL A 104 3.56 -3.79 7.66
N ALA A 105 3.06 -3.69 6.42
CA ALA A 105 3.14 -2.47 5.63
C ALA A 105 2.40 -1.29 6.30
N ASP A 106 1.21 -1.54 6.86
CA ASP A 106 0.46 -0.51 7.58
C ASP A 106 1.15 -0.09 8.89
N THR A 107 1.80 -0.99 9.59
CA THR A 107 2.60 -0.67 10.78
C THR A 107 3.76 0.27 10.43
N PHE A 108 4.50 -0.04 9.36
CA PHE A 108 5.55 0.87 8.87
C PHE A 108 4.98 2.22 8.45
N ARG A 109 3.83 2.24 7.78
CA ARG A 109 3.15 3.46 7.37
C ARG A 109 2.80 4.35 8.57
N ILE A 110 2.26 3.76 9.65
CA ILE A 110 1.94 4.50 10.88
C ILE A 110 3.20 5.15 11.44
N SER A 111 4.29 4.38 11.59
CA SER A 111 5.56 4.89 12.11
C SER A 111 6.13 6.02 11.24
N LEU A 112 6.03 5.92 9.92
CA LEU A 112 6.46 7.00 9.01
C LEU A 112 5.52 8.21 9.10
N GLY A 113 4.22 7.99 9.30
CA GLY A 113 3.24 9.06 9.51
C GLY A 113 3.60 9.91 10.74
N ASP A 114 4.00 9.26 11.83
CA ASP A 114 4.47 9.93 13.06
C ASP A 114 5.77 10.74 12.86
N VAL A 115 6.62 10.30 11.94
CA VAL A 115 7.87 11.01 11.62
C VAL A 115 7.64 12.21 10.71
N PHE A 116 6.86 12.01 9.63
CA PHE A 116 6.71 13.03 8.61
C PHE A 116 5.61 14.06 8.92
N GLY A 117 4.57 13.67 9.61
CA GLY A 117 3.44 14.52 9.99
C GLY A 117 2.92 15.36 8.83
N ARG A 118 1.84 14.97 8.17
CA ARG A 118 1.30 15.72 7.04
C ARG A 118 -0.21 15.86 7.16
N TYR A 119 -0.73 17.06 6.96
CA TYR A 119 -2.16 17.30 6.87
C TYR A 119 -2.74 16.81 5.53
N TRP A 120 -4.06 16.62 5.51
CA TRP A 120 -4.78 16.14 4.32
C TRP A 120 -5.04 17.26 3.29
N PRO A 121 -5.37 16.90 2.06
CA PRO A 121 -5.84 17.88 1.07
C PRO A 121 -7.11 18.59 1.52
N GLU A 122 -8.07 17.86 2.11
CA GLU A 122 -9.37 18.36 2.54
C GLU A 122 -9.68 17.93 3.98
N THR A 123 -10.54 18.67 4.68
CA THR A 123 -10.96 18.35 6.05
C THR A 123 -12.02 17.26 6.02
N TRP A 124 -11.77 16.13 6.72
CA TRP A 124 -12.64 14.96 6.74
C TRP A 124 -13.20 14.62 8.11
N THR A 125 -12.45 14.89 9.18
CA THR A 125 -12.79 14.51 10.55
C THR A 125 -12.39 15.63 11.52
N HIS A 126 -13.22 15.86 12.53
CA HIS A 126 -12.91 16.74 13.68
C HIS A 126 -12.31 18.10 13.32
N ASP A 127 -12.78 18.72 12.24
CA ASP A 127 -12.28 20.01 11.76
C ASP A 127 -10.75 20.07 11.57
N ASN A 128 -10.14 18.92 11.20
CA ASN A 128 -8.69 18.82 11.01
C ASN A 128 -8.16 19.87 10.02
N PRO A 129 -6.99 20.48 10.29
CA PRO A 129 -6.36 21.39 9.37
C PRO A 129 -6.08 20.70 8.01
N SER A 130 -6.25 21.45 6.92
CA SER A 130 -6.08 20.92 5.56
C SER A 130 -5.67 22.02 4.59
N LEU A 131 -5.22 21.63 3.40
CA LEU A 131 -4.92 22.60 2.34
C LEU A 131 -6.16 23.43 1.96
N ILE A 132 -7.31 22.78 1.81
CA ILE A 132 -8.55 23.41 1.33
C ILE A 132 -9.27 24.15 2.47
N GLY A 133 -9.37 23.52 3.65
CA GLY A 133 -10.12 24.10 4.77
C GLY A 133 -9.40 25.25 5.47
N THR A 134 -8.09 25.14 5.69
CA THR A 134 -7.30 26.10 6.50
C THR A 134 -6.09 26.67 5.78
N GLY A 135 -5.83 26.27 4.52
CA GLY A 135 -4.63 26.66 3.78
C GLY A 135 -3.34 25.97 4.25
N THR A 136 -3.44 24.99 5.15
CA THR A 136 -2.28 24.31 5.74
C THR A 136 -1.73 23.26 4.77
N TYR A 137 -0.43 23.40 4.46
CA TYR A 137 0.26 22.48 3.55
C TYR A 137 1.70 22.27 4.01
N GLY A 138 2.20 21.07 3.88
CA GLY A 138 3.59 20.76 4.17
C GLY A 138 3.76 19.54 5.08
N PHE A 139 5.03 19.23 5.34
CA PHE A 139 5.45 18.22 6.31
C PHE A 139 5.77 18.90 7.64
N HIS A 140 5.33 18.31 8.72
CA HIS A 140 5.53 18.75 10.10
C HIS A 140 6.24 17.65 10.87
N LEU A 141 7.57 17.58 10.73
CA LEU A 141 8.37 16.49 11.25
C LEU A 141 8.16 16.30 12.76
N PHE A 142 7.96 15.02 13.14
CA PHE A 142 7.76 14.57 14.53
C PHE A 142 6.52 15.13 15.23
N GLN A 143 5.63 15.78 14.49
CA GLN A 143 4.33 16.19 15.01
C GLN A 143 3.39 14.97 15.00
N ARG A 144 2.83 14.66 16.16
CA ARG A 144 1.88 13.56 16.36
C ARG A 144 0.49 14.13 16.65
N GLY A 145 -0.52 13.42 16.28
CA GLY A 145 -1.92 13.77 16.55
C GLY A 145 -2.86 13.11 15.54
N ASP A 146 -4.12 13.03 15.90
CA ASP A 146 -5.16 12.44 15.05
C ASP A 146 -5.44 13.28 13.79
N ASP A 147 -4.96 14.53 13.79
CA ASP A 147 -5.16 15.51 12.72
C ASP A 147 -4.10 15.46 11.62
N ILE A 148 -3.08 14.62 11.78
CA ILE A 148 -1.95 14.47 10.86
C ILE A 148 -1.68 13.01 10.59
N GLY A 149 -1.32 12.67 9.35
CA GLY A 149 -1.07 11.28 8.96
C GLY A 149 -1.48 10.99 7.53
N SER A 150 -1.61 12.02 6.69
CA SER A 150 -1.87 11.86 5.27
C SER A 150 -0.74 11.11 4.56
N PHE A 151 0.52 11.33 4.97
CA PHE A 151 1.69 10.73 4.36
C PHE A 151 2.33 9.66 5.25
N PRO A 152 2.72 8.51 4.69
CA PRO A 152 2.32 7.97 3.40
C PRO A 152 0.85 7.49 3.41
N SER A 153 0.20 7.36 2.23
CA SER A 153 -1.19 6.91 2.14
C SER A 153 -1.38 5.51 2.71
N GLY A 154 -2.21 5.38 3.75
CA GLY A 154 -2.55 4.09 4.35
C GLY A 154 -3.36 3.19 3.42
N HIS A 155 -4.30 3.75 2.66
CA HIS A 155 -5.09 3.00 1.68
C HIS A 155 -4.20 2.40 0.59
N ALA A 156 -3.29 3.19 0.01
CA ALA A 156 -2.36 2.73 -1.01
C ALA A 156 -1.40 1.65 -0.46
N CYS A 157 -0.88 1.87 0.74
CA CYS A 157 0.02 0.95 1.41
C CYS A 157 -0.63 -0.43 1.66
N ARG A 158 -1.85 -0.45 2.18
CA ARG A 158 -2.59 -1.69 2.47
C ARG A 158 -2.93 -2.47 1.21
N ILE A 159 -3.49 -1.81 0.19
CA ILE A 159 -3.90 -2.53 -1.03
C ILE A 159 -2.69 -3.07 -1.79
N LEU A 160 -1.60 -2.30 -1.91
CA LEU A 160 -0.38 -2.78 -2.57
C LEU A 160 0.37 -3.80 -1.69
N GLY A 161 0.33 -3.64 -0.37
CA GLY A 161 0.84 -4.64 0.57
C GLY A 161 0.16 -6.00 0.43
N PHE A 162 -1.13 -6.02 0.12
CA PHE A 162 -1.88 -7.24 -0.14
C PHE A 162 -1.71 -7.76 -1.58
N ALA A 163 -1.94 -6.90 -2.57
CA ALA A 163 -2.05 -7.29 -3.97
C ALA A 163 -0.71 -7.68 -4.60
N THR A 164 0.40 -7.04 -4.20
CA THR A 164 1.73 -7.32 -4.76
C THR A 164 2.20 -8.73 -4.40
N VAL A 165 1.75 -9.32 -3.28
CA VAL A 165 2.07 -10.72 -2.96
C VAL A 165 1.61 -11.65 -4.08
N TRP A 166 0.39 -11.48 -4.57
CA TRP A 166 -0.17 -12.28 -5.67
C TRP A 166 0.57 -12.02 -6.98
N TRP A 167 0.88 -10.76 -7.26
CA TRP A 167 1.66 -10.37 -8.43
C TRP A 167 3.02 -11.07 -8.47
N VAL A 168 3.77 -11.00 -7.38
CA VAL A 168 5.11 -11.59 -7.28
C VAL A 168 5.04 -13.12 -7.26
N ALA A 169 4.07 -13.70 -6.53
CA ALA A 169 3.94 -15.15 -6.41
C ALA A 169 3.57 -15.84 -7.73
N MET A 170 2.86 -15.13 -8.62
CA MET A 170 2.35 -15.69 -9.88
C MET A 170 2.89 -14.93 -11.12
N PRO A 171 4.21 -14.91 -11.36
CA PRO A 171 4.86 -14.03 -12.34
C PRO A 171 4.47 -14.31 -13.80
N ARG A 172 3.93 -15.49 -14.11
CA ARG A 172 3.49 -15.88 -15.45
C ARG A 172 1.98 -15.81 -15.64
N ASN A 173 1.22 -15.51 -14.59
CA ASN A 173 -0.24 -15.49 -14.65
C ASN A 173 -0.74 -14.08 -15.03
N ARG A 174 -0.98 -13.89 -16.33
CA ARG A 174 -1.49 -12.60 -16.85
C ARG A 174 -2.84 -12.20 -16.26
N THR A 175 -3.71 -13.17 -15.98
CA THR A 175 -5.03 -12.89 -15.38
C THR A 175 -4.88 -12.25 -14.01
N VAL A 176 -4.02 -12.80 -13.14
CA VAL A 176 -3.73 -12.21 -11.82
C VAL A 176 -3.17 -10.78 -11.97
N HIS A 177 -2.24 -10.57 -12.90
CA HIS A 177 -1.68 -9.24 -13.11
C HIS A 177 -2.74 -8.23 -13.58
N VAL A 178 -3.60 -8.61 -14.51
CA VAL A 178 -4.71 -7.77 -14.98
C VAL A 178 -5.68 -7.48 -13.83
N MET A 179 -6.05 -8.49 -13.03
CA MET A 179 -6.91 -8.28 -11.86
C MET A 179 -6.31 -7.31 -10.85
N VAL A 180 -5.02 -7.44 -10.54
CA VAL A 180 -4.34 -6.51 -9.64
C VAL A 180 -4.37 -5.07 -10.19
N ILE A 181 -4.10 -4.88 -11.49
CA ILE A 181 -4.17 -3.54 -12.10
C ILE A 181 -5.60 -2.99 -12.05
N VAL A 182 -6.59 -3.77 -12.48
CA VAL A 182 -8.00 -3.35 -12.57
C VAL A 182 -8.58 -3.01 -11.19
N LEU A 183 -8.13 -3.69 -10.14
CA LEU A 183 -8.61 -3.42 -8.78
C LEU A 183 -7.83 -2.28 -8.12
N CYS A 184 -6.50 -2.24 -8.28
CA CYS A 184 -5.68 -1.27 -7.56
C CYS A 184 -5.63 0.10 -8.24
N ALA A 185 -5.50 0.18 -9.58
CA ALA A 185 -5.31 1.46 -10.24
C ALA A 185 -6.51 2.42 -10.09
N PRO A 186 -7.78 1.99 -10.30
CA PRO A 186 -8.92 2.87 -10.07
C PRO A 186 -9.02 3.31 -8.60
N MET A 187 -8.69 2.42 -7.66
CA MET A 187 -8.68 2.75 -6.24
C MET A 187 -7.64 3.82 -5.91
N LEU A 188 -6.39 3.68 -6.40
CA LEU A 188 -5.33 4.68 -6.20
C LEU A 188 -5.72 6.05 -6.78
N VAL A 189 -6.30 6.08 -7.99
CA VAL A 189 -6.82 7.30 -8.60
C VAL A 189 -7.93 7.89 -7.74
N SER A 190 -8.82 7.06 -7.19
CA SER A 190 -9.93 7.51 -6.36
C SER A 190 -9.50 8.19 -5.07
N LEU A 191 -8.34 7.83 -4.50
CA LEU A 191 -7.81 8.50 -3.31
C LEU A 191 -7.50 9.99 -3.58
N VAL A 192 -6.97 10.27 -4.76
CA VAL A 192 -6.70 11.63 -5.22
C VAL A 192 -8.01 12.32 -5.63
N ALA A 193 -8.87 11.64 -6.39
CA ALA A 193 -10.16 12.16 -6.83
C ALA A 193 -11.11 12.51 -5.66
N MET A 194 -10.95 11.88 -4.51
CA MET A 194 -11.69 12.18 -3.28
C MET A 194 -11.01 13.22 -2.40
N ASN A 195 -9.84 13.76 -2.78
CA ASN A 195 -9.01 14.60 -1.91
C ASN A 195 -8.69 13.94 -0.54
N TYR A 196 -8.68 12.60 -0.48
CA TYR A 196 -8.27 11.88 0.71
C TYR A 196 -6.76 11.93 0.90
N HIS A 197 -6.01 11.93 -0.21
CA HIS A 197 -4.55 11.95 -0.21
C HIS A 197 -4.01 12.82 -1.35
N PHE A 198 -2.84 13.40 -1.17
CA PHE A 198 -2.07 13.99 -2.24
C PHE A 198 -1.48 12.89 -3.15
N VAL A 199 -1.11 13.27 -4.38
CA VAL A 199 -0.48 12.34 -5.34
C VAL A 199 0.80 11.73 -4.75
N SER A 200 1.63 12.55 -4.11
CA SER A 200 2.87 12.12 -3.45
C SER A 200 2.61 11.12 -2.31
N ASP A 201 1.52 11.27 -1.53
CA ASP A 201 1.16 10.33 -0.48
C ASP A 201 0.83 8.94 -1.05
N VAL A 202 0.09 8.93 -2.17
CA VAL A 202 -0.31 7.70 -2.86
C VAL A 202 0.92 6.99 -3.44
N ILE A 203 1.86 7.73 -4.05
CA ILE A 203 3.12 7.17 -4.56
C ILE A 203 3.92 6.53 -3.41
N ALA A 204 4.15 7.26 -2.33
CA ALA A 204 4.92 6.78 -1.19
C ALA A 204 4.27 5.53 -0.55
N GLY A 205 2.96 5.55 -0.31
CA GLY A 205 2.23 4.41 0.24
C GLY A 205 2.25 3.19 -0.68
N SER A 206 2.12 3.40 -2.00
CA SER A 206 2.18 2.32 -3.00
C SER A 206 3.54 1.64 -3.02
N VAL A 207 4.62 2.43 -3.01
CA VAL A 207 5.99 1.89 -3.01
C VAL A 207 6.28 1.17 -1.70
N LEU A 208 5.91 1.74 -0.56
CA LEU A 208 6.09 1.08 0.74
C LEU A 208 5.38 -0.26 0.80
N GLY A 209 4.08 -0.30 0.47
CA GLY A 209 3.30 -1.54 0.43
C GLY A 209 3.87 -2.57 -0.54
N GLY A 210 4.25 -2.13 -1.75
CA GLY A 210 4.85 -2.97 -2.77
C GLY A 210 6.19 -3.58 -2.34
N ILE A 211 7.06 -2.82 -1.70
CA ILE A 211 8.36 -3.31 -1.17
C ILE A 211 8.10 -4.38 -0.10
N VAL A 212 7.29 -4.08 0.94
CA VAL A 212 7.00 -5.03 2.01
C VAL A 212 6.42 -6.33 1.45
N ALA A 213 5.45 -6.23 0.53
CA ALA A 213 4.83 -7.39 -0.10
C ALA A 213 5.80 -8.22 -0.95
N THR A 214 6.74 -7.55 -1.63
CA THR A 214 7.75 -8.23 -2.42
C THR A 214 8.66 -9.07 -1.53
N TYR A 215 9.17 -8.50 -0.44
CA TYR A 215 9.98 -9.25 0.53
C TYR A 215 9.20 -10.38 1.18
N ALA A 216 7.96 -10.13 1.61
CA ALA A 216 7.10 -11.16 2.20
C ALA A 216 6.86 -12.35 1.25
N ALA A 217 6.58 -12.06 -0.03
CA ALA A 217 6.38 -13.09 -1.05
C ALA A 217 7.66 -13.90 -1.33
N HIS A 218 8.83 -13.29 -1.26
CA HIS A 218 10.10 -13.99 -1.43
C HIS A 218 10.44 -14.86 -0.22
N LEU A 219 10.30 -14.35 0.99
CA LEU A 219 10.53 -15.12 2.22
C LEU A 219 9.61 -16.35 2.28
N ALA A 220 8.35 -16.20 1.88
CA ALA A 220 7.40 -17.32 1.84
C ALA A 220 7.72 -18.40 0.81
N ARG A 221 8.57 -18.13 -0.18
CA ARG A 221 9.04 -19.13 -1.15
C ARG A 221 10.24 -19.94 -0.68
N THR A 222 11.00 -19.39 0.27
CA THR A 222 12.22 -20.00 0.82
C THR A 222 11.96 -20.78 2.12
N ALA A 223 10.79 -20.59 2.74
CA ALA A 223 10.33 -21.31 3.93
C ALA A 223 9.48 -22.54 3.54
#